data_83a86370d2fc657ad3a36fa71e5d0ab2
#
_entry.id   83a86370d2fc657ad3a36fa71e5d0ab2
#
_cell.length_a   1.000
_cell.length_b   1.000
_cell.length_c   1.000
_cell.angle_alpha   90.00
_cell.angle_beta   90.00
_cell.angle_gamma   90.00
#
_symmetry.space_group_name_H-M   'P 1'
#
loop_
_entity.id
_entity.type
_entity.pdbx_description
1 polymer ?
#
loop_
_entity_poly.entity_id
_entity_poly.type
_entity_poly.pdbx_seq_one_letter_code
_entity_poly.pdbx_strand_id
1 'polypeptide(L)'
;MKALYKWFAYKLPIRSKLLISFSILVMVPILVLGIYSYQQSKENTERQIRSTMESNLTRLTSELDTRFQREASTVRFLAYNLTFRNALENSGASAMTMAQVMNTSVEPTFWYFIAGDSYVKGMEVYSTKVRDKIGNFLLPVDDTVSQQVWYQQALDSYATHWTYDGVEICANRAILDTNSSSEVIAVLRMFCYPASLLDATDSMNYLDNGIRIVDENGQTVYARNSGVDALDEAVRLLAEDGSETAALEQGVLYKSRMEVSGWSIYYYLDKANITKELQPILNTTILVVLICLFLSIAVINLLATALTRRILKLQEYAEYVAEGHLDKELSTTDTDEIGVVTNSMGQMTHRLNDMIHQVYTMEIEKKASELRALQAMINPHFLYNSLSNIKWKALRSGNDDISEITGLLAKFYRTCLNNGQPLTTVRSELENIKAYVRIQQLTHDNGFDAEYDIEESQLDYRMLNFMLQPIVENAVKHGLEYEEEDGKGHIRIECRGEDEFIVFRVINNGGAIDLQKVAEVMRTPGTGYGIYNICERIELYYGSGSGLFPSITEDGETCFTLKLNRTLEKETPTEA
;
A
#
# COMPACT_ATOMS: atom_id res chain seq x y z
N MET A 1 -11.74 23.31 -14.13
CA MET A 1 -12.11 21.89 -14.10
C MET A 1 -11.56 21.07 -15.28
N LYS A 2 -11.81 21.41 -16.56
CA LYS A 2 -11.32 20.61 -17.72
C LYS A 2 -9.79 20.47 -17.80
N ALA A 3 -9.02 21.50 -17.44
CA ALA A 3 -7.55 21.44 -17.45
C ALA A 3 -7.01 20.52 -16.33
N LEU A 4 -7.58 20.60 -15.13
CA LEU A 4 -7.22 19.75 -13.98
C LEU A 4 -7.54 18.27 -14.25
N TYR A 5 -8.72 18.00 -14.87
CA TYR A 5 -9.12 16.66 -15.31
C TYR A 5 -8.16 16.08 -16.35
N LYS A 6 -7.78 16.86 -17.39
CA LYS A 6 -6.79 16.42 -18.39
C LYS A 6 -5.43 16.15 -17.76
N TRP A 7 -4.96 16.99 -16.84
CA TRP A 7 -3.70 16.79 -16.13
C TRP A 7 -3.73 15.51 -15.29
N PHE A 8 -4.81 15.32 -14.50
CA PHE A 8 -5.03 14.12 -13.70
C PHE A 8 -5.13 12.87 -14.57
N ALA A 9 -5.95 12.91 -15.64
CA ALA A 9 -6.23 11.74 -16.47
C ALA A 9 -5.03 11.28 -17.31
N TYR A 10 -4.20 12.19 -17.80
CA TYR A 10 -3.18 11.87 -18.81
C TYR A 10 -1.72 12.06 -18.37
N LYS A 11 -1.44 12.88 -17.34
CA LYS A 11 -0.05 13.18 -16.93
C LYS A 11 0.42 12.47 -15.67
N LEU A 12 -0.51 12.04 -14.82
CA LEU A 12 -0.14 11.35 -13.57
C LEU A 12 0.08 9.84 -13.79
N PRO A 13 1.07 9.24 -13.12
CA PRO A 13 1.22 7.78 -13.07
C PRO A 13 -0.04 7.12 -12.50
N ILE A 14 -0.34 5.88 -12.93
CA ILE A 14 -1.50 5.11 -12.46
C ILE A 14 -1.51 5.00 -10.94
N ARG A 15 -0.36 4.76 -10.32
CA ARG A 15 -0.21 4.70 -8.86
C ARG A 15 -0.71 5.98 -8.18
N SER A 16 -0.29 7.15 -8.66
CA SER A 16 -0.70 8.43 -8.09
C SER A 16 -2.19 8.71 -8.31
N LYS A 17 -2.75 8.31 -9.46
CA LYS A 17 -4.20 8.42 -9.72
C LYS A 17 -4.98 7.58 -8.73
N LEU A 18 -4.61 6.33 -8.52
CA LEU A 18 -5.26 5.43 -7.57
C LEU A 18 -5.15 5.98 -6.14
N LEU A 19 -3.93 6.38 -5.72
CA LEU A 19 -3.72 6.96 -4.40
C LEU A 19 -4.61 8.19 -4.16
N ILE A 20 -4.63 9.16 -5.07
CA ILE A 20 -5.44 10.37 -4.92
C ILE A 20 -6.93 10.05 -4.93
N SER A 21 -7.41 9.26 -5.90
CA SER A 21 -8.83 8.95 -6.04
C SER A 21 -9.37 8.18 -4.83
N PHE A 22 -8.68 7.14 -4.38
CA PHE A 22 -9.09 6.37 -3.22
C PHE A 22 -8.91 7.16 -1.91
N SER A 23 -7.86 7.99 -1.80
CA SER A 23 -7.70 8.85 -0.63
C SER A 23 -8.87 9.82 -0.50
N ILE A 24 -9.27 10.50 -1.56
CA ILE A 24 -10.42 11.40 -1.52
C ILE A 24 -11.70 10.63 -1.20
N LEU A 25 -11.92 9.49 -1.85
CA LEU A 25 -13.13 8.67 -1.67
C LEU A 25 -13.28 8.16 -0.23
N VAL A 26 -12.18 7.87 0.46
CA VAL A 26 -12.20 7.32 1.83
C VAL A 26 -12.06 8.43 2.88
N MET A 27 -11.14 9.40 2.67
CA MET A 27 -10.87 10.44 3.68
C MET A 27 -12.05 11.41 3.86
N VAL A 28 -12.73 11.79 2.76
CA VAL A 28 -13.85 12.75 2.86
C VAL A 28 -14.99 12.19 3.71
N PRO A 29 -15.51 10.97 3.48
CA PRO A 29 -16.54 10.38 4.35
C PRO A 29 -16.08 10.20 5.81
N ILE A 30 -14.84 9.79 6.05
CA ILE A 30 -14.32 9.63 7.43
C ILE A 30 -14.31 10.97 8.16
N LEU A 31 -13.85 12.05 7.51
CA LEU A 31 -13.84 13.38 8.11
C LEU A 31 -15.27 13.90 8.37
N VAL A 32 -16.17 13.73 7.39
CA VAL A 32 -17.58 14.13 7.56
C VAL A 32 -18.23 13.37 8.70
N LEU A 33 -18.05 12.04 8.76
CA LEU A 33 -18.58 11.21 9.83
C LEU A 33 -17.95 11.56 11.19
N GLY A 34 -16.66 11.87 11.23
CA GLY A 34 -15.98 12.29 12.45
C GLY A 34 -16.55 13.61 12.99
N ILE A 35 -16.72 14.61 12.13
CA ILE A 35 -17.32 15.90 12.50
C ILE A 35 -18.77 15.71 12.94
N TYR A 36 -19.57 14.96 12.19
CA TYR A 36 -20.96 14.67 12.52
C TYR A 36 -21.09 13.93 13.86
N SER A 37 -20.29 12.88 14.06
CA SER A 37 -20.28 12.10 15.30
C SER A 37 -19.91 12.97 16.52
N TYR A 38 -18.90 13.83 16.36
CA TYR A 38 -18.53 14.76 17.41
C TYR A 38 -19.66 15.75 17.73
N GLN A 39 -20.28 16.38 16.72
CA GLN A 39 -21.39 17.31 16.92
C GLN A 39 -22.58 16.62 17.60
N GLN A 40 -22.94 15.44 17.13
CA GLN A 40 -24.04 14.66 17.71
C GLN A 40 -23.76 14.26 19.17
N SER A 41 -22.53 13.81 19.46
CA SER A 41 -22.12 13.45 20.81
C SER A 41 -22.12 14.66 21.74
N LYS A 42 -21.62 15.81 21.25
CA LYS A 42 -21.65 17.08 21.97
C LYS A 42 -23.07 17.48 22.35
N GLU A 43 -23.98 17.52 21.36
CA GLU A 43 -25.38 17.89 21.61
C GLU A 43 -26.07 16.91 22.59
N ASN A 44 -25.81 15.62 22.43
CA ASN A 44 -26.38 14.61 23.34
C ASN A 44 -25.87 14.79 24.78
N THR A 45 -24.55 15.03 24.93
CA THR A 45 -23.95 15.25 26.25
C THR A 45 -24.46 16.55 26.90
N GLU A 46 -24.54 17.63 26.12
CA GLU A 46 -25.10 18.89 26.62
C GLU A 46 -26.57 18.73 27.04
N ARG A 47 -27.40 18.02 26.26
CA ARG A 47 -28.80 17.72 26.64
C ARG A 47 -28.87 16.83 27.89
N GLN A 48 -28.01 15.83 27.98
CA GLN A 48 -27.96 14.96 29.15
C GLN A 48 -27.56 15.71 30.43
N ILE A 49 -26.52 16.55 30.33
CA ILE A 49 -26.10 17.40 31.46
C ILE A 49 -27.27 18.30 31.89
N ARG A 50 -27.93 18.99 30.95
CA ARG A 50 -29.09 19.85 31.24
C ARG A 50 -30.20 19.07 31.94
N SER A 51 -30.64 17.94 31.37
CA SER A 51 -31.69 17.12 31.96
C SER A 51 -31.33 16.58 33.34
N THR A 52 -30.08 16.19 33.54
CA THR A 52 -29.57 15.73 34.84
C THR A 52 -29.61 16.88 35.88
N MET A 53 -29.22 18.09 35.46
CA MET A 53 -29.22 19.26 36.34
C MET A 53 -30.65 19.67 36.74
N GLU A 54 -31.57 19.72 35.80
CA GLU A 54 -33.00 20.00 36.06
C GLU A 54 -33.59 18.93 37.00
N SER A 55 -33.33 17.67 36.76
CA SER A 55 -33.79 16.57 37.63
C SER A 55 -33.20 16.67 39.06
N ASN A 56 -31.90 16.94 39.16
CA ASN A 56 -31.22 17.09 40.44
C ASN A 56 -31.75 18.30 41.20
N LEU A 57 -31.95 19.43 40.53
CA LEU A 57 -32.50 20.64 41.17
C LEU A 57 -33.94 20.40 41.66
N THR A 58 -34.78 19.75 40.86
CA THR A 58 -36.15 19.35 41.26
C THR A 58 -36.13 18.43 42.47
N ARG A 59 -35.23 17.43 42.48
CA ARG A 59 -35.07 16.54 43.65
C ARG A 59 -34.62 17.27 44.89
N LEU A 60 -33.61 18.16 44.76
CA LEU A 60 -33.13 18.98 45.89
C LEU A 60 -34.26 19.86 46.47
N THR A 61 -34.98 20.54 45.57
CA THR A 61 -36.12 21.40 45.98
C THR A 61 -37.15 20.60 46.73
N SER A 62 -37.56 19.41 46.22
CA SER A 62 -38.53 18.53 46.87
C SER A 62 -38.01 18.02 48.23
N GLU A 63 -36.73 17.69 48.33
CA GLU A 63 -36.14 17.23 49.60
C GLU A 63 -36.12 18.34 50.63
N LEU A 64 -35.70 19.54 50.24
CA LEU A 64 -35.71 20.69 51.13
C LEU A 64 -37.15 21.04 51.54
N ASP A 65 -38.09 21.10 50.59
CA ASP A 65 -39.50 21.32 50.91
C ASP A 65 -40.02 20.27 51.88
N THR A 66 -39.65 19.02 51.74
CA THR A 66 -40.04 17.94 52.68
C THR A 66 -39.50 18.21 54.09
N ARG A 67 -38.24 18.68 54.21
CA ARG A 67 -37.62 19.02 55.50
C ARG A 67 -38.30 20.23 56.12
N PHE A 68 -38.51 21.27 55.35
CA PHE A 68 -39.19 22.47 55.80
C PHE A 68 -40.64 22.19 56.20
N GLN A 69 -41.35 21.33 55.45
CA GLN A 69 -42.71 20.91 55.79
C GLN A 69 -42.77 20.11 57.08
N ARG A 70 -41.75 19.27 57.35
CA ARG A 70 -41.66 18.51 58.61
C ARG A 70 -41.53 19.48 59.79
N GLU A 71 -40.60 20.44 59.71
CA GLU A 71 -40.39 21.40 60.79
C GLU A 71 -41.58 22.35 60.90
N ALA A 72 -42.19 22.83 59.83
CA ALA A 72 -43.43 23.57 59.86
C ALA A 72 -44.57 22.77 60.49
N SER A 73 -44.63 21.45 60.33
CA SER A 73 -45.60 20.60 60.96
C SER A 73 -45.37 20.43 62.45
N THR A 74 -44.10 20.44 62.93
CA THR A 74 -43.71 20.43 64.31
C THR A 74 -44.14 21.74 64.98
N VAL A 75 -43.80 22.87 64.34
CA VAL A 75 -44.24 24.20 64.83
C VAL A 75 -45.77 24.31 64.89
N ARG A 76 -46.47 23.80 63.86
CA ARG A 76 -47.93 23.74 63.82
C ARG A 76 -48.51 22.90 64.95
N PHE A 77 -47.97 21.73 65.19
CA PHE A 77 -48.40 20.79 66.26
C PHE A 77 -48.26 21.48 67.62
N LEU A 78 -47.13 22.14 67.89
CA LEU A 78 -46.88 22.88 69.14
C LEU A 78 -47.81 24.08 69.31
N ALA A 79 -48.03 24.84 68.22
CA ALA A 79 -48.92 26.03 68.25
C ALA A 79 -50.39 25.66 68.50
N TYR A 80 -50.83 24.44 68.11
CA TYR A 80 -52.20 23.98 68.38
C TYR A 80 -52.35 23.10 69.62
N ASN A 81 -51.28 22.97 70.44
CA ASN A 81 -51.35 22.20 71.67
C ASN A 81 -52.30 22.88 72.68
N LEU A 82 -53.41 22.20 72.96
CA LEU A 82 -54.46 22.79 73.85
C LEU A 82 -53.97 23.12 75.27
N THR A 83 -53.13 22.24 75.81
CA THR A 83 -52.54 22.50 77.14
C THR A 83 -51.73 23.81 77.17
N PHE A 84 -50.94 24.01 76.09
CA PHE A 84 -50.13 25.21 75.97
C PHE A 84 -50.96 26.46 75.69
N ARG A 85 -51.93 26.39 74.81
CA ARG A 85 -52.85 27.49 74.48
C ARG A 85 -53.67 27.91 75.75
N ASN A 86 -54.28 26.98 76.43
CA ASN A 86 -55.03 27.24 77.62
C ASN A 86 -54.18 27.86 78.74
N ALA A 87 -52.90 27.43 78.84
CA ALA A 87 -51.97 28.06 79.79
C ALA A 87 -51.68 29.52 79.43
N LEU A 88 -51.47 29.84 78.13
CA LEU A 88 -51.26 31.20 77.66
C LEU A 88 -52.49 32.13 77.88
N GLU A 89 -53.70 31.61 77.64
CA GLU A 89 -54.95 32.35 77.85
C GLU A 89 -55.22 32.66 79.32
N ASN A 90 -54.94 31.71 80.18
CA ASN A 90 -55.18 31.86 81.64
C ASN A 90 -54.02 32.55 82.40
N SER A 91 -53.06 33.11 81.70
CA SER A 91 -51.87 33.77 82.24
C SER A 91 -52.17 34.93 83.17
N GLY A 92 -53.38 35.46 83.15
CA GLY A 92 -53.88 36.48 84.10
C GLY A 92 -54.15 36.01 85.52
N ALA A 93 -54.20 34.70 85.79
CA ALA A 93 -54.60 34.17 87.09
C ALA A 93 -53.46 34.03 88.11
N SER A 94 -52.27 33.70 87.76
CA SER A 94 -51.07 33.76 88.61
C SER A 94 -49.82 33.35 87.74
N ALA A 95 -48.72 34.13 87.79
CA ALA A 95 -47.42 33.78 87.15
C ALA A 95 -46.90 32.41 87.65
N MET A 96 -47.26 32.00 88.84
CA MET A 96 -46.86 30.75 89.47
C MET A 96 -47.56 29.56 88.82
N THR A 97 -48.83 29.66 88.43
CA THR A 97 -49.60 28.61 87.73
C THR A 97 -49.10 28.44 86.33
N MET A 98 -48.80 29.57 85.67
CA MET A 98 -48.19 29.55 84.34
C MET A 98 -46.81 28.86 84.35
N ALA A 99 -45.95 29.22 85.28
CA ALA A 99 -44.63 28.59 85.42
C ALA A 99 -44.74 27.08 85.69
N GLN A 100 -45.73 26.68 86.50
CA GLN A 100 -45.96 25.25 86.76
C GLN A 100 -46.36 24.49 85.49
N VAL A 101 -47.33 24.98 84.70
CA VAL A 101 -47.72 24.36 83.41
C VAL A 101 -46.58 24.35 82.40
N MET A 102 -45.84 25.48 82.34
CA MET A 102 -44.65 25.53 81.47
C MET A 102 -43.68 24.42 81.88
N ASN A 103 -43.28 24.30 83.12
CA ASN A 103 -42.28 23.35 83.57
C ASN A 103 -42.73 21.88 83.49
N THR A 104 -44.02 21.59 83.70
CA THR A 104 -44.51 20.22 83.78
C THR A 104 -44.98 19.64 82.43
N SER A 105 -45.43 20.50 81.55
CA SER A 105 -46.06 20.06 80.29
C SER A 105 -45.48 20.62 79.01
N VAL A 106 -45.17 21.90 78.99
CA VAL A 106 -44.74 22.61 77.79
C VAL A 106 -43.24 22.42 77.54
N GLU A 107 -42.39 22.74 78.52
CA GLU A 107 -40.94 22.65 78.42
C GLU A 107 -40.48 21.23 78.10
N PRO A 108 -41.02 20.14 78.76
CA PRO A 108 -40.62 18.79 78.38
C PRO A 108 -40.96 18.44 76.92
N THR A 109 -42.09 18.96 76.41
CA THR A 109 -42.48 18.74 74.99
C THR A 109 -41.54 19.52 74.09
N PHE A 110 -41.17 20.74 74.39
CA PHE A 110 -40.21 21.52 73.57
C PHE A 110 -38.83 20.85 73.56
N TRP A 111 -38.34 20.47 74.78
CA TRP A 111 -37.07 19.72 74.85
C TRP A 111 -37.07 18.39 74.10
N TYR A 112 -38.22 17.67 74.07
CA TYR A 112 -38.35 16.45 73.28
C TYR A 112 -38.09 16.71 71.79
N PHE A 113 -38.66 17.78 71.21
CA PHE A 113 -38.45 18.12 69.80
C PHE A 113 -37.06 18.70 69.59
N ILE A 114 -36.51 19.52 70.47
CA ILE A 114 -35.16 20.08 70.36
C ILE A 114 -34.10 18.94 70.41
N ALA A 115 -34.25 18.04 71.39
CA ALA A 115 -33.27 16.96 71.54
C ALA A 115 -33.44 15.79 70.53
N GLY A 116 -34.67 15.63 70.04
CA GLY A 116 -35.00 14.54 69.09
C GLY A 116 -34.75 14.90 67.64
N ASP A 117 -34.55 16.17 67.31
CA ASP A 117 -34.34 16.63 65.91
C ASP A 117 -33.05 17.39 65.73
N SER A 118 -32.16 16.85 64.88
CA SER A 118 -30.85 17.46 64.59
C SER A 118 -30.91 18.77 63.82
N TYR A 119 -32.05 19.11 63.26
CA TYR A 119 -32.26 20.38 62.56
C TYR A 119 -32.64 21.52 63.50
N VAL A 120 -33.27 21.19 64.63
CA VAL A 120 -33.78 22.19 65.60
C VAL A 120 -32.72 22.55 66.57
N LYS A 121 -32.39 23.83 66.63
CA LYS A 121 -31.47 24.44 67.61
C LYS A 121 -32.17 24.84 68.92
N GLY A 122 -33.35 25.40 68.80
CA GLY A 122 -34.11 25.91 69.92
C GLY A 122 -35.47 26.44 69.53
N MET A 123 -36.25 26.85 70.55
CA MET A 123 -37.56 27.46 70.36
C MET A 123 -37.76 28.60 71.33
N GLU A 124 -38.55 29.59 70.96
CA GLU A 124 -38.99 30.66 71.78
C GLU A 124 -40.46 30.97 71.48
N VAL A 125 -41.20 31.37 72.54
CA VAL A 125 -42.57 31.81 72.40
C VAL A 125 -42.66 33.27 72.92
N TYR A 126 -43.12 34.10 72.06
CA TYR A 126 -43.34 35.54 72.41
C TYR A 126 -44.80 35.81 72.58
N SER A 127 -45.22 36.24 73.84
CA SER A 127 -46.62 36.48 74.14
C SER A 127 -46.85 37.86 74.71
N THR A 128 -47.96 38.47 74.29
CA THR A 128 -48.43 39.77 74.81
C THR A 128 -49.12 39.60 76.14
N LYS A 129 -49.41 38.35 76.57
CA LYS A 129 -50.11 38.01 77.80
C LYS A 129 -49.15 37.91 79.02
N VAL A 130 -47.84 37.92 78.80
CA VAL A 130 -46.82 37.81 79.85
C VAL A 130 -46.01 39.10 79.91
N ARG A 131 -45.57 39.53 81.14
CA ARG A 131 -44.74 40.72 81.30
C ARG A 131 -43.26 40.41 81.48
N ASP A 132 -42.97 39.26 82.02
CA ASP A 132 -41.62 38.81 82.33
C ASP A 132 -41.37 37.42 81.69
N LYS A 133 -40.09 37.06 81.48
CA LYS A 133 -39.71 35.72 80.98
C LYS A 133 -40.14 34.61 81.94
N ILE A 134 -40.85 33.62 81.46
CA ILE A 134 -41.29 32.49 82.26
C ILE A 134 -40.63 31.19 81.70
N GLY A 135 -39.85 30.52 82.54
CA GLY A 135 -39.12 29.32 82.15
C GLY A 135 -38.05 29.65 81.10
N ASN A 136 -37.76 28.63 80.27
CA ASN A 136 -36.72 28.72 79.25
C ASN A 136 -37.23 29.30 77.93
N PHE A 137 -38.51 29.18 77.64
CA PHE A 137 -39.04 29.35 76.27
C PHE A 137 -40.03 30.52 76.13
N LEU A 138 -40.71 30.97 77.23
CA LEU A 138 -41.74 32.00 77.12
C LEU A 138 -41.20 33.39 77.47
N LEU A 139 -41.31 34.29 76.51
CA LEU A 139 -40.76 35.67 76.53
C LEU A 139 -41.89 36.69 76.34
N PRO A 140 -41.81 37.85 76.98
CA PRO A 140 -42.74 38.96 76.72
C PRO A 140 -42.47 39.53 75.30
N VAL A 141 -43.50 40.08 74.69
CA VAL A 141 -43.34 40.93 73.49
C VAL A 141 -43.04 42.34 73.95
N ASP A 142 -41.85 42.81 73.71
CA ASP A 142 -41.41 44.17 73.90
C ASP A 142 -41.51 45.03 72.63
N ASP A 143 -41.20 46.30 72.72
CA ASP A 143 -41.24 47.23 71.57
C ASP A 143 -40.25 46.79 70.43
N THR A 144 -39.17 46.15 70.79
CA THR A 144 -38.17 45.70 69.83
C THR A 144 -38.67 44.49 69.07
N VAL A 145 -39.28 43.50 69.72
CA VAL A 145 -39.85 42.30 69.10
C VAL A 145 -41.07 42.67 68.28
N SER A 146 -41.93 43.56 68.77
CA SER A 146 -43.15 43.98 68.07
C SER A 146 -42.87 44.65 66.72
N GLN A 147 -41.72 45.26 66.52
CA GLN A 147 -41.29 45.94 65.28
C GLN A 147 -40.54 44.99 64.31
N GLN A 148 -40.21 43.78 64.72
CA GLN A 148 -39.50 42.85 63.90
C GLN A 148 -40.36 42.35 62.75
N VAL A 149 -39.78 42.28 61.53
CA VAL A 149 -40.46 41.82 60.30
C VAL A 149 -41.03 40.41 60.47
N TRP A 150 -40.25 39.50 61.03
CA TRP A 150 -40.69 38.10 61.23
C TRP A 150 -41.91 38.05 62.20
N TYR A 151 -42.01 38.91 63.19
CA TYR A 151 -43.11 38.91 64.11
C TYR A 151 -44.39 39.47 63.44
N GLN A 152 -44.30 40.55 62.71
CA GLN A 152 -45.40 41.08 61.94
C GLN A 152 -45.92 40.10 60.86
N GLN A 153 -45.02 39.49 60.13
CA GLN A 153 -45.41 38.44 59.15
C GLN A 153 -46.17 37.29 59.83
N ALA A 154 -45.75 36.85 61.00
CA ALA A 154 -46.43 35.83 61.75
C ALA A 154 -47.84 36.24 62.25
N LEU A 155 -48.09 37.52 62.47
CA LEU A 155 -49.40 38.08 62.84
C LEU A 155 -50.38 38.14 61.65
N ASP A 156 -49.84 38.37 60.42
CA ASP A 156 -50.62 38.58 59.23
C ASP A 156 -51.16 37.27 58.63
N SER A 157 -50.61 36.13 59.02
CA SER A 157 -50.99 34.81 58.45
C SER A 157 -50.95 33.66 59.45
N TYR A 158 -51.90 32.74 59.29
CA TYR A 158 -51.96 31.54 60.14
C TYR A 158 -51.01 30.42 59.63
N ALA A 159 -50.27 30.68 58.56
CA ALA A 159 -49.26 29.76 58.05
C ALA A 159 -47.94 29.88 58.86
N THR A 160 -47.05 28.93 58.69
CA THR A 160 -45.70 29.00 59.21
C THR A 160 -44.86 29.83 58.23
N HIS A 161 -44.29 30.94 58.67
CA HIS A 161 -43.42 31.81 57.92
C HIS A 161 -41.95 31.45 58.17
N TRP A 162 -41.17 31.33 57.12
CA TRP A 162 -39.76 31.06 57.20
C TRP A 162 -38.95 32.34 57.01
N THR A 163 -38.04 32.57 57.89
CA THR A 163 -37.17 33.78 57.86
C THR A 163 -35.73 33.39 58.14
N TYR A 164 -34.80 34.18 57.65
CA TYR A 164 -33.37 34.04 57.94
C TYR A 164 -32.87 35.32 58.56
N ASP A 165 -32.28 35.24 59.77
CA ASP A 165 -31.82 36.41 60.49
C ASP A 165 -30.33 36.70 60.29
N GLY A 166 -29.66 36.06 59.38
CA GLY A 166 -28.23 36.15 59.10
C GLY A 166 -27.39 35.09 59.81
N VAL A 167 -27.96 34.36 60.75
CA VAL A 167 -27.30 33.29 61.52
C VAL A 167 -28.10 32.00 61.47
N GLU A 168 -29.42 32.11 61.66
CA GLU A 168 -30.30 30.93 61.82
C GLU A 168 -31.51 30.99 60.86
N ILE A 169 -32.01 29.82 60.49
CA ILE A 169 -33.28 29.70 59.79
C ILE A 169 -34.40 29.57 60.83
N CYS A 170 -35.40 30.45 60.78
CA CYS A 170 -36.46 30.50 61.76
C CYS A 170 -37.82 30.16 61.14
N ALA A 171 -38.53 29.26 61.78
CA ALA A 171 -39.95 28.99 61.52
C ALA A 171 -40.83 29.76 62.55
N ASN A 172 -41.61 30.69 62.05
CA ASN A 172 -42.44 31.58 62.89
C ASN A 172 -43.92 31.29 62.65
N ARG A 173 -44.71 31.09 63.72
CA ARG A 173 -46.14 30.83 63.64
C ARG A 173 -46.93 31.43 64.76
N ALA A 174 -48.05 32.06 64.40
CA ALA A 174 -49.01 32.53 65.33
C ALA A 174 -49.70 31.43 66.16
N ILE A 175 -49.88 31.69 67.45
CA ILE A 175 -50.70 30.86 68.33
C ILE A 175 -51.98 31.65 68.58
N LEU A 176 -53.11 31.05 68.26
CA LEU A 176 -54.44 31.65 68.32
C LEU A 176 -55.09 31.34 69.62
N ASP A 177 -55.94 32.26 70.08
CA ASP A 177 -56.84 32.07 71.22
C ASP A 177 -57.80 30.88 70.97
N THR A 178 -58.10 30.01 71.97
CA THR A 178 -59.01 28.87 71.85
C THR A 178 -60.47 29.31 71.71
N ASN A 179 -60.85 30.45 72.22
CA ASN A 179 -62.21 30.97 72.19
C ASN A 179 -62.46 31.96 71.03
N SER A 180 -61.36 32.55 70.49
CA SER A 180 -61.40 33.47 69.37
C SER A 180 -60.36 33.09 68.35
N SER A 181 -60.81 32.42 67.25
CA SER A 181 -59.92 31.97 66.20
C SER A 181 -59.23 33.08 65.37
N SER A 182 -59.52 34.33 65.70
CA SER A 182 -58.92 35.51 65.06
C SER A 182 -57.94 36.29 65.96
N GLU A 183 -57.88 36.00 67.27
CA GLU A 183 -56.94 36.70 68.17
C GLU A 183 -55.63 35.93 68.33
N VAL A 184 -54.50 36.59 68.00
CA VAL A 184 -53.18 35.98 68.20
C VAL A 184 -52.71 36.29 69.63
N ILE A 185 -52.46 35.24 70.40
CA ILE A 185 -52.06 35.36 71.83
C ILE A 185 -50.55 35.23 72.04
N ALA A 186 -49.83 34.59 71.04
CA ALA A 186 -48.39 34.46 71.06
C ALA A 186 -47.88 34.14 69.65
N VAL A 187 -46.57 34.24 69.43
CA VAL A 187 -45.87 33.71 68.23
C VAL A 187 -44.80 32.71 68.67
N LEU A 188 -44.89 31.53 68.21
CA LEU A 188 -43.86 30.47 68.34
C LEU A 188 -42.80 30.71 67.27
N ARG A 189 -41.55 30.82 67.65
CA ARG A 189 -40.38 30.91 66.82
C ARG A 189 -39.47 29.71 67.06
N MET A 190 -39.22 28.89 66.05
CA MET A 190 -38.30 27.79 66.12
C MET A 190 -37.05 28.14 65.33
N PHE A 191 -35.91 27.92 65.91
CA PHE A 191 -34.60 28.15 65.31
C PHE A 191 -34.06 26.86 64.81
N CYS A 192 -33.59 26.83 63.54
CA CYS A 192 -32.97 25.70 62.89
C CYS A 192 -31.51 25.99 62.52
N TYR A 193 -30.66 24.98 62.59
CA TYR A 193 -29.29 25.02 62.10
C TYR A 193 -29.28 25.06 60.59
N PRO A 194 -28.80 26.14 59.92
CA PRO A 194 -28.76 26.22 58.48
C PRO A 194 -27.91 25.09 57.88
N ALA A 195 -26.73 24.80 58.48
CA ALA A 195 -25.82 23.75 58.01
C ALA A 195 -26.46 22.35 57.97
N SER A 196 -27.31 22.02 58.95
CA SER A 196 -27.98 20.73 59.00
C SER A 196 -29.24 20.69 58.13
N LEU A 197 -30.05 21.74 58.14
CA LEU A 197 -31.29 21.82 57.36
C LEU A 197 -31.03 21.83 55.85
N LEU A 198 -29.93 22.45 55.42
CA LEU A 198 -29.54 22.62 54.03
C LEU A 198 -28.45 21.62 53.55
N ASP A 199 -28.06 20.64 54.38
CA ASP A 199 -27.00 19.67 53.99
C ASP A 199 -27.31 18.87 52.75
N ALA A 200 -28.60 18.75 52.38
CA ALA A 200 -29.02 18.15 51.10
C ALA A 200 -28.36 18.82 49.89
N THR A 201 -27.95 20.10 50.01
CA THR A 201 -27.20 20.81 48.97
C THR A 201 -25.84 20.18 48.68
N ASP A 202 -25.26 19.42 49.62
CA ASP A 202 -23.97 18.72 49.42
C ASP A 202 -24.05 17.59 48.39
N SER A 203 -25.24 16.98 48.24
CA SER A 203 -25.49 15.97 47.20
C SER A 203 -25.39 16.53 45.78
N MET A 204 -25.45 17.85 45.61
CA MET A 204 -25.36 18.57 44.36
C MET A 204 -23.91 18.94 43.96
N ASN A 205 -22.90 18.41 44.63
CA ASN A 205 -21.50 18.70 44.35
C ASN A 205 -21.00 17.93 43.13
N TYR A 206 -21.64 18.15 41.99
CA TYR A 206 -21.27 17.58 40.68
C TYR A 206 -20.77 18.73 39.79
N LEU A 207 -19.62 18.55 39.16
CA LEU A 207 -19.03 19.49 38.21
C LEU A 207 -18.67 20.88 38.78
N ASP A 208 -18.27 20.97 40.02
CA ASP A 208 -17.80 22.26 40.62
C ASP A 208 -18.78 23.42 40.36
N ASN A 209 -20.06 23.14 40.57
CA ASN A 209 -21.18 24.07 40.33
C ASN A 209 -21.40 25.06 41.47
N GLY A 210 -22.08 26.14 41.16
CA GLY A 210 -22.53 27.12 42.15
C GLY A 210 -23.97 26.88 42.59
N ILE A 211 -24.23 26.89 43.92
CA ILE A 211 -25.59 26.88 44.48
C ILE A 211 -25.77 28.13 45.35
N ARG A 212 -26.94 28.78 45.18
CA ARG A 212 -27.37 29.88 46.05
C ARG A 212 -28.84 29.68 46.41
N ILE A 213 -29.16 29.79 47.72
CA ILE A 213 -30.53 29.81 48.20
C ILE A 213 -30.81 31.22 48.72
N VAL A 214 -31.90 31.80 48.26
CA VAL A 214 -32.31 33.16 48.55
C VAL A 214 -33.71 33.13 49.15
N ASP A 215 -33.92 33.90 50.21
CA ASP A 215 -35.22 34.07 50.85
C ASP A 215 -36.20 34.91 49.99
N GLU A 216 -37.43 35.10 50.46
CA GLU A 216 -38.44 35.92 49.77
C GLU A 216 -38.03 37.41 49.66
N ASN A 217 -37.14 37.88 50.50
CA ASN A 217 -36.67 39.30 50.53
C ASN A 217 -35.41 39.48 49.65
N GLY A 218 -34.89 38.41 49.02
CA GLY A 218 -33.68 38.46 48.22
C GLY A 218 -32.38 38.31 49.02
N GLN A 219 -32.47 37.98 50.35
CA GLN A 219 -31.31 37.77 51.20
C GLN A 219 -30.73 36.33 50.90
N THR A 220 -29.41 36.27 50.76
CA THR A 220 -28.73 34.96 50.56
C THR A 220 -28.69 34.20 51.87
N VAL A 221 -29.34 33.06 51.93
CA VAL A 221 -29.38 32.14 53.08
C VAL A 221 -28.22 31.13 53.02
N TYR A 222 -27.92 30.65 51.83
CA TYR A 222 -26.84 29.72 51.61
C TYR A 222 -26.15 29.99 50.27
N ALA A 223 -24.84 29.89 50.24
CA ALA A 223 -24.07 30.00 49.02
C ALA A 223 -22.86 29.08 49.07
N ARG A 224 -22.63 28.36 47.96
CA ARG A 224 -21.45 27.53 47.74
C ARG A 224 -20.94 27.78 46.34
N ASN A 225 -19.60 27.87 46.19
CA ASN A 225 -18.93 28.10 44.89
C ASN A 225 -19.53 29.28 44.10
N SER A 226 -19.96 30.29 44.81
CA SER A 226 -20.68 31.44 44.25
C SER A 226 -19.76 32.60 43.84
N GLY A 227 -18.46 32.36 43.70
CA GLY A 227 -17.45 33.39 43.42
C GLY A 227 -17.47 34.00 42.03
N VAL A 228 -18.61 33.96 41.34
CA VAL A 228 -18.78 34.53 40.01
C VAL A 228 -19.62 35.80 40.13
N ASP A 229 -19.02 36.97 39.88
CA ASP A 229 -19.74 38.26 39.85
C ASP A 229 -20.95 38.24 38.92
N ALA A 230 -20.88 37.42 37.85
CA ALA A 230 -21.98 37.17 36.94
C ALA A 230 -23.21 36.52 37.59
N LEU A 231 -23.06 35.82 38.74
CA LEU A 231 -24.16 35.16 39.43
C LEU A 231 -25.11 36.17 40.09
N ASP A 232 -24.58 37.26 40.63
CA ASP A 232 -25.40 38.29 41.29
C ASP A 232 -26.29 39.03 40.31
N GLU A 233 -25.76 39.34 39.12
CA GLU A 233 -26.52 39.97 38.05
C GLU A 233 -27.56 39.03 37.45
N ALA A 234 -27.20 37.79 37.26
CA ALA A 234 -28.08 36.74 36.70
C ALA A 234 -29.23 36.39 37.66
N VAL A 235 -28.98 36.32 38.97
CA VAL A 235 -30.01 36.11 39.98
C VAL A 235 -31.02 37.26 39.98
N ARG A 236 -30.57 38.49 39.81
CA ARG A 236 -31.46 39.66 39.67
C ARG A 236 -32.31 39.58 38.40
N LEU A 237 -31.70 39.29 37.27
CA LEU A 237 -32.41 39.15 35.98
C LEU A 237 -33.48 38.07 36.03
N LEU A 238 -33.17 36.88 36.59
CA LEU A 238 -34.16 35.81 36.73
C LEU A 238 -35.24 36.10 37.81
N ALA A 239 -34.93 36.95 38.80
CA ALA A 239 -35.91 37.38 39.79
C ALA A 239 -36.96 38.29 39.14
N GLU A 240 -36.55 39.14 38.20
CA GLU A 240 -37.41 40.09 37.50
C GLU A 240 -38.21 39.46 36.36
N ASP A 241 -37.61 38.52 35.58
CA ASP A 241 -38.19 37.96 34.36
C ASP A 241 -39.12 36.75 34.60
N GLY A 242 -39.13 36.19 35.81
CA GLY A 242 -39.99 35.05 36.16
C GLY A 242 -39.66 33.74 35.45
N SER A 243 -38.58 33.69 34.66
CA SER A 243 -38.15 32.48 33.93
C SER A 243 -37.42 31.48 34.86
N GLU A 244 -37.47 30.19 34.51
CA GLU A 244 -36.80 29.13 35.28
C GLU A 244 -35.34 28.92 34.89
N THR A 245 -34.90 29.46 33.73
CA THR A 245 -33.53 29.31 33.25
C THR A 245 -33.03 30.57 32.55
N ALA A 246 -31.78 30.92 32.75
CA ALA A 246 -31.08 31.95 31.99
C ALA A 246 -29.74 31.45 31.43
N ALA A 247 -29.49 31.72 30.15
CA ALA A 247 -28.20 31.50 29.54
C ALA A 247 -27.33 32.74 29.75
N LEU A 248 -26.16 32.56 30.37
CA LEU A 248 -25.14 33.56 30.57
C LEU A 248 -23.96 33.34 29.60
N GLU A 249 -23.12 34.35 29.41
CA GLU A 249 -21.92 34.17 28.58
C GLU A 249 -21.01 33.02 29.07
N GLN A 250 -20.90 32.89 30.38
CA GLN A 250 -20.00 31.96 31.07
C GLN A 250 -20.68 30.67 31.55
N GLY A 251 -22.01 30.53 31.46
CA GLY A 251 -22.70 29.36 31.96
C GLY A 251 -24.21 29.36 31.77
N VAL A 252 -24.88 28.45 32.47
CA VAL A 252 -26.35 28.36 32.50
C VAL A 252 -26.80 28.40 33.94
N LEU A 253 -27.79 29.25 34.24
CA LEU A 253 -28.42 29.38 35.55
C LEU A 253 -29.80 28.75 35.51
N TYR A 254 -30.09 27.90 36.52
CA TYR A 254 -31.40 27.27 36.75
C TYR A 254 -31.98 27.81 38.04
N LYS A 255 -33.27 28.06 38.05
CA LYS A 255 -34.02 28.52 39.21
C LYS A 255 -35.10 27.51 39.55
N SER A 256 -35.27 27.21 40.84
CA SER A 256 -36.40 26.45 41.34
C SER A 256 -36.92 27.14 42.60
N ARG A 257 -38.23 27.18 42.80
CA ARG A 257 -38.86 27.81 43.95
C ARG A 257 -39.37 26.71 44.89
N MET A 258 -39.06 26.86 46.19
CA MET A 258 -39.59 26.06 47.28
C MET A 258 -41.03 26.47 47.55
N GLU A 259 -41.94 25.51 47.64
CA GLU A 259 -43.38 25.76 47.90
C GLU A 259 -43.65 26.13 49.36
N VAL A 260 -42.92 25.46 50.27
CA VAL A 260 -43.15 25.58 51.72
C VAL A 260 -42.61 26.87 52.30
N SER A 261 -41.41 27.27 51.91
CA SER A 261 -40.74 28.49 52.41
C SER A 261 -40.91 29.69 51.50
N GLY A 262 -41.30 29.51 50.22
CA GLY A 262 -41.30 30.56 49.20
C GLY A 262 -39.92 30.95 48.68
N TRP A 263 -38.86 30.31 49.21
CA TRP A 263 -37.47 30.60 48.87
C TRP A 263 -37.10 30.12 47.50
N SER A 264 -36.07 30.71 46.86
CA SER A 264 -35.60 30.33 45.53
C SER A 264 -34.22 29.72 45.62
N ILE A 265 -34.07 28.59 44.93
CA ILE A 265 -32.78 27.90 44.76
C ILE A 265 -32.26 28.20 43.36
N TYR A 266 -31.06 28.77 43.30
CA TYR A 266 -30.34 29.04 42.05
C TYR A 266 -29.18 28.09 41.93
N TYR A 267 -29.09 27.42 40.76
CA TYR A 267 -28.06 26.47 40.45
C TYR A 267 -27.33 26.92 39.20
N TYR A 268 -26.05 27.22 39.32
CA TYR A 268 -25.20 27.71 38.25
C TYR A 268 -24.26 26.64 37.77
N LEU A 269 -24.20 26.41 36.43
CA LEU A 269 -23.30 25.49 35.78
C LEU A 269 -22.37 26.27 34.85
N ASP A 270 -21.06 26.24 35.11
CA ASP A 270 -20.06 26.93 34.31
C ASP A 270 -19.86 26.18 32.98
N LYS A 271 -19.81 26.93 31.88
CA LYS A 271 -19.54 26.45 30.53
C LYS A 271 -18.16 25.77 30.41
N ALA A 272 -17.18 26.23 31.18
CA ALA A 272 -15.86 25.61 31.23
C ALA A 272 -15.93 24.16 31.74
N ASN A 273 -16.82 23.89 32.70
CA ASN A 273 -17.01 22.55 33.24
C ASN A 273 -17.72 21.63 32.25
N ILE A 274 -18.67 22.15 31.47
CA ILE A 274 -19.27 21.43 30.35
C ILE A 274 -18.20 21.09 29.30
N THR A 275 -17.32 22.05 29.00
CA THR A 275 -16.24 21.84 28.00
C THR A 275 -15.24 20.79 28.47
N LYS A 276 -14.90 20.72 29.76
CA LYS A 276 -14.03 19.67 30.32
C LYS A 276 -14.61 18.27 30.11
N GLU A 277 -15.93 18.11 30.33
CA GLU A 277 -16.62 16.84 30.11
C GLU A 277 -16.66 16.44 28.62
N LEU A 278 -16.62 17.41 27.72
CA LEU A 278 -16.60 17.16 26.28
C LEU A 278 -15.19 16.85 25.73
N GLN A 279 -14.13 17.21 26.44
CA GLN A 279 -12.74 17.04 26.02
C GLN A 279 -12.37 15.57 25.74
N PRO A 280 -12.72 14.57 26.57
CA PRO A 280 -12.46 13.16 26.29
C PRO A 280 -13.13 12.69 25.00
N ILE A 281 -14.35 13.16 24.73
CA ILE A 281 -15.11 12.82 23.52
C ILE A 281 -14.38 13.35 22.29
N LEU A 282 -13.93 14.62 22.34
CA LEU A 282 -13.16 15.24 21.27
C LEU A 282 -11.86 14.46 21.00
N ASN A 283 -11.09 14.19 22.05
CA ASN A 283 -9.81 13.48 21.95
C ASN A 283 -10.00 12.06 21.39
N THR A 284 -11.01 11.34 21.87
CA THR A 284 -11.33 9.99 21.36
C THR A 284 -11.75 10.03 19.90
N THR A 285 -12.61 10.99 19.52
CA THR A 285 -13.03 11.14 18.11
C THR A 285 -11.85 11.45 17.21
N ILE A 286 -10.97 12.38 17.60
CA ILE A 286 -9.76 12.71 16.85
C ILE A 286 -8.85 11.47 16.72
N LEU A 287 -8.64 10.75 17.81
CA LEU A 287 -7.80 9.54 17.81
C LEU A 287 -8.34 8.49 16.85
N VAL A 288 -9.64 8.20 16.89
CA VAL A 288 -10.29 7.22 16.01
C VAL A 288 -10.17 7.66 14.54
N VAL A 289 -10.45 8.94 14.25
CA VAL A 289 -10.31 9.48 12.89
C VAL A 289 -8.88 9.35 12.38
N LEU A 290 -7.88 9.67 13.21
CA LEU A 290 -6.47 9.55 12.84
C LEU A 290 -6.06 8.10 12.58
N ILE A 291 -6.50 7.16 13.41
CA ILE A 291 -6.27 5.72 13.21
C ILE A 291 -6.89 5.26 11.89
N CYS A 292 -8.15 5.62 11.63
CA CYS A 292 -8.84 5.27 10.40
C CYS A 292 -8.15 5.85 9.16
N LEU A 293 -7.70 7.10 9.21
CA LEU A 293 -6.94 7.74 8.13
C LEU A 293 -5.60 7.05 7.89
N PHE A 294 -4.85 6.76 8.95
CA PHE A 294 -3.58 6.05 8.85
C PHE A 294 -3.76 4.66 8.23
N LEU A 295 -4.74 3.90 8.72
CA LEU A 295 -5.04 2.56 8.21
C LEU A 295 -5.47 2.61 6.74
N SER A 296 -6.32 3.58 6.38
CA SER A 296 -6.78 3.78 5.01
C SER A 296 -5.62 4.10 4.06
N ILE A 297 -4.72 5.01 4.45
CA ILE A 297 -3.53 5.35 3.65
C ILE A 297 -2.63 4.13 3.48
N ALA A 298 -2.42 3.34 4.54
CA ALA A 298 -1.61 2.13 4.49
C ALA A 298 -2.19 1.10 3.50
N VAL A 299 -3.50 0.82 3.61
CA VAL A 299 -4.21 -0.14 2.72
C VAL A 299 -4.20 0.36 1.27
N ILE A 300 -4.52 1.64 1.04
CA ILE A 300 -4.53 2.24 -0.30
C ILE A 300 -3.13 2.15 -0.93
N ASN A 301 -2.08 2.47 -0.15
CA ASN A 301 -0.71 2.41 -0.65
C ASN A 301 -0.29 0.97 -1.00
N LEU A 302 -0.66 0.00 -0.17
CA LEU A 302 -0.41 -1.42 -0.41
C LEU A 302 -1.10 -1.90 -1.69
N LEU A 303 -2.39 -1.63 -1.83
CA LEU A 303 -3.17 -2.00 -3.02
C LEU A 303 -2.67 -1.31 -4.29
N ALA A 304 -2.45 0.02 -4.23
CA ALA A 304 -1.94 0.78 -5.36
C ALA A 304 -0.57 0.27 -5.81
N THR A 305 0.31 -0.08 -4.87
CA THR A 305 1.64 -0.61 -5.18
C THR A 305 1.55 -2.02 -5.77
N ALA A 306 0.71 -2.90 -5.20
CA ALA A 306 0.52 -4.26 -5.70
C ALA A 306 0.01 -4.27 -7.14
N LEU A 307 -1.04 -3.50 -7.43
CA LEU A 307 -1.63 -3.39 -8.78
C LEU A 307 -0.65 -2.76 -9.78
N THR A 308 -0.03 -1.63 -9.40
CA THR A 308 0.88 -0.92 -10.31
C THR A 308 2.13 -1.74 -10.64
N ARG A 309 2.67 -2.48 -9.66
CA ARG A 309 3.85 -3.32 -9.87
C ARG A 309 3.60 -4.41 -10.92
N ARG A 310 2.40 -4.98 -10.94
CA ARG A 310 2.02 -6.00 -11.94
C ARG A 310 1.89 -5.39 -13.34
N ILE A 311 1.30 -4.20 -13.45
CA ILE A 311 1.17 -3.48 -14.73
C ILE A 311 2.54 -3.04 -15.27
N LEU A 312 3.44 -2.54 -14.40
CA LEU A 312 4.79 -2.15 -14.81
C LEU A 312 5.61 -3.34 -15.31
N LYS A 313 5.46 -4.52 -14.70
CA LYS A 313 6.10 -5.74 -15.21
C LYS A 313 5.60 -6.11 -16.61
N LEU A 314 4.32 -5.94 -16.88
CA LEU A 314 3.77 -6.15 -18.23
C LEU A 314 4.31 -5.14 -19.24
N GLN A 315 4.44 -3.88 -18.86
CA GLN A 315 5.04 -2.85 -19.69
C GLN A 315 6.50 -3.18 -20.02
N GLU A 316 7.31 -3.50 -19.00
CA GLU A 316 8.72 -3.88 -19.15
C GLU A 316 8.87 -5.09 -20.09
N TYR A 317 8.01 -6.08 -19.94
CA TYR A 317 7.99 -7.22 -20.84
C TYR A 317 7.61 -6.83 -22.27
N ALA A 318 6.62 -5.96 -22.44
CA ALA A 318 6.21 -5.47 -23.75
C ALA A 318 7.34 -4.72 -24.47
N GLU A 319 8.08 -3.88 -23.73
CA GLU A 319 9.25 -3.17 -24.23
C GLU A 319 10.36 -4.17 -24.63
N TYR A 320 10.64 -5.17 -23.79
CA TYR A 320 11.61 -6.22 -24.08
C TYR A 320 11.28 -7.01 -25.36
N VAL A 321 10.02 -7.35 -25.56
CA VAL A 321 9.53 -8.00 -26.78
C VAL A 321 9.63 -7.06 -27.99
N ALA A 322 9.32 -5.78 -27.82
CA ALA A 322 9.40 -4.78 -28.89
C ALA A 322 10.84 -4.54 -29.36
N GLU A 323 11.83 -4.73 -28.49
CA GLU A 323 13.27 -4.69 -28.84
C GLU A 323 13.75 -5.95 -29.58
N GLY A 324 12.85 -6.92 -29.81
CA GLY A 324 13.14 -8.13 -30.55
C GLY A 324 13.56 -9.33 -29.70
N HIS A 325 13.51 -9.23 -28.39
CA HIS A 325 13.86 -10.32 -27.48
C HIS A 325 12.63 -11.21 -27.23
N LEU A 326 12.58 -12.38 -27.82
CA LEU A 326 11.44 -13.32 -27.75
C LEU A 326 11.73 -14.56 -26.88
N ASP A 327 12.90 -14.61 -26.26
CA ASP A 327 13.41 -15.76 -25.52
C ASP A 327 12.84 -15.87 -24.09
N LYS A 328 12.25 -14.80 -23.57
CA LYS A 328 11.74 -14.75 -22.19
C LYS A 328 10.30 -15.24 -22.11
N GLU A 329 10.07 -16.30 -21.35
CA GLU A 329 8.72 -16.74 -21.05
C GLU A 329 8.02 -15.83 -20.02
N LEU A 330 6.80 -15.44 -20.32
CA LEU A 330 5.92 -14.73 -19.40
C LEU A 330 4.69 -15.59 -19.12
N SER A 331 4.60 -16.06 -17.85
CA SER A 331 3.44 -16.80 -17.36
C SER A 331 3.14 -16.45 -15.91
N THR A 332 1.89 -16.60 -15.51
CA THR A 332 1.46 -16.42 -14.12
C THR A 332 0.36 -17.41 -13.78
N THR A 333 0.26 -17.77 -12.52
CA THR A 333 -0.83 -18.57 -11.96
C THR A 333 -2.03 -17.73 -11.52
N ASP A 334 -1.94 -16.40 -11.64
CA ASP A 334 -3.01 -15.49 -11.26
C ASP A 334 -4.21 -15.64 -12.19
N THR A 335 -5.41 -15.64 -11.61
CA THR A 335 -6.68 -15.88 -12.34
C THR A 335 -7.49 -14.62 -12.59
N ASP A 336 -6.98 -13.46 -12.16
CA ASP A 336 -7.63 -12.16 -12.38
C ASP A 336 -7.40 -11.64 -13.82
N GLU A 337 -7.99 -10.49 -14.13
CA GLU A 337 -7.92 -9.88 -15.48
C GLU A 337 -6.48 -9.56 -15.89
N ILE A 338 -5.61 -9.18 -14.94
CA ILE A 338 -4.19 -8.92 -15.19
C ILE A 338 -3.45 -10.24 -15.48
N GLY A 339 -3.80 -11.31 -14.77
CA GLY A 339 -3.26 -12.65 -15.02
C GLY A 339 -3.62 -13.17 -16.41
N VAL A 340 -4.87 -12.97 -16.83
CA VAL A 340 -5.33 -13.33 -18.19
C VAL A 340 -4.55 -12.56 -19.25
N VAL A 341 -4.37 -11.24 -19.07
CA VAL A 341 -3.57 -10.42 -20.01
C VAL A 341 -2.11 -10.88 -20.04
N THR A 342 -1.53 -11.17 -18.86
CA THR A 342 -0.16 -11.68 -18.73
C THR A 342 0.04 -12.96 -19.54
N ASN A 343 -0.82 -13.95 -19.35
CA ASN A 343 -0.73 -15.24 -20.06
C ASN A 343 -1.01 -15.09 -21.56
N SER A 344 -1.96 -14.23 -21.95
CA SER A 344 -2.25 -13.95 -23.35
C SER A 344 -1.06 -13.32 -24.07
N MET A 345 -0.34 -12.41 -23.38
CA MET A 345 0.85 -11.76 -23.89
C MET A 345 2.01 -12.76 -24.05
N GLY A 346 2.21 -13.65 -23.07
CA GLY A 346 3.17 -14.75 -23.18
C GLY A 346 2.88 -15.68 -24.36
N GLN A 347 1.61 -16.08 -24.55
CA GLN A 347 1.20 -16.89 -25.70
C GLN A 347 1.41 -16.17 -27.04
N MET A 348 1.15 -14.86 -27.09
CA MET A 348 1.39 -14.05 -28.29
C MET A 348 2.88 -14.03 -28.64
N THR A 349 3.76 -13.82 -27.67
CA THR A 349 5.21 -13.82 -27.87
C THR A 349 5.71 -15.18 -28.35
N HIS A 350 5.22 -16.27 -27.76
CA HIS A 350 5.56 -17.63 -28.21
C HIS A 350 5.16 -17.87 -29.66
N ARG A 351 3.92 -17.52 -30.03
CA ARG A 351 3.46 -17.66 -31.45
C ARG A 351 4.27 -16.80 -32.41
N LEU A 352 4.67 -15.58 -31.97
CA LEU A 352 5.50 -14.70 -32.78
C LEU A 352 6.87 -15.33 -33.03
N ASN A 353 7.49 -15.91 -32.00
CA ASN A 353 8.76 -16.61 -32.11
C ASN A 353 8.66 -17.82 -33.06
N ASP A 354 7.62 -18.63 -32.92
CA ASP A 354 7.37 -19.76 -33.79
C ASP A 354 7.20 -19.34 -35.25
N MET A 355 6.46 -18.27 -35.53
CA MET A 355 6.30 -17.73 -36.88
C MET A 355 7.61 -17.23 -37.46
N ILE A 356 8.45 -16.56 -36.68
CA ILE A 356 9.77 -16.11 -37.14
C ILE A 356 10.64 -17.31 -37.51
N HIS A 357 10.68 -18.34 -36.66
CA HIS A 357 11.43 -19.58 -36.97
C HIS A 357 10.93 -20.26 -38.23
N GLN A 358 9.61 -20.35 -38.42
CA GLN A 358 9.01 -20.92 -39.63
C GLN A 358 9.41 -20.14 -40.90
N VAL A 359 9.32 -18.81 -40.86
CA VAL A 359 9.71 -17.95 -41.99
C VAL A 359 11.20 -18.14 -42.32
N TYR A 360 12.07 -18.17 -41.29
CA TYR A 360 13.50 -18.37 -41.49
C TYR A 360 13.82 -19.74 -42.11
N THR A 361 13.17 -20.78 -41.63
CA THR A 361 13.31 -22.14 -42.19
C THR A 361 12.85 -22.20 -43.63
N MET A 362 11.70 -21.64 -43.97
CA MET A 362 11.19 -21.56 -45.33
C MET A 362 12.13 -20.80 -46.28
N GLU A 363 12.75 -19.73 -45.80
CA GLU A 363 13.71 -18.94 -46.61
C GLU A 363 14.98 -19.76 -46.92
N ILE A 364 15.51 -20.50 -45.93
CA ILE A 364 16.65 -21.41 -46.12
C ILE A 364 16.31 -22.50 -47.11
N GLU A 365 15.15 -23.16 -46.96
CA GLU A 365 14.69 -24.21 -47.86
C GLU A 365 14.51 -23.71 -49.32
N LYS A 366 13.94 -22.50 -49.46
CA LYS A 366 13.79 -21.84 -50.75
C LYS A 366 15.15 -21.61 -51.42
N LYS A 367 16.12 -21.04 -50.70
CA LYS A 367 17.47 -20.80 -51.22
C LYS A 367 18.19 -22.10 -51.60
N ALA A 368 18.06 -23.14 -50.78
CA ALA A 368 18.60 -24.46 -51.08
C ALA A 368 17.96 -25.08 -52.34
N SER A 369 16.68 -24.87 -52.55
CA SER A 369 15.96 -25.32 -53.76
C SER A 369 16.39 -24.55 -55.01
N GLU A 370 16.57 -23.23 -54.93
CA GLU A 370 17.07 -22.39 -56.01
C GLU A 370 18.48 -22.82 -56.44
N LEU A 371 19.39 -23.08 -55.48
CA LEU A 371 20.73 -23.58 -55.76
C LEU A 371 20.72 -24.96 -56.47
N ARG A 372 19.86 -25.89 -56.01
CA ARG A 372 19.68 -27.21 -56.65
C ARG A 372 19.17 -27.07 -58.07
N ALA A 373 18.22 -26.16 -58.32
CA ALA A 373 17.72 -25.91 -59.68
C ALA A 373 18.80 -25.35 -60.62
N LEU A 374 19.65 -24.42 -60.13
CA LEU A 374 20.78 -23.90 -60.90
C LEU A 374 21.82 -24.96 -61.23
N GLN A 375 22.14 -25.85 -60.30
CA GLN A 375 23.06 -26.98 -60.54
C GLN A 375 22.49 -27.98 -61.52
N ALA A 376 21.20 -28.23 -61.51
CA ALA A 376 20.54 -29.18 -62.48
C ALA A 376 20.50 -28.64 -63.92
N MET A 377 20.71 -27.35 -64.16
CA MET A 377 20.79 -26.78 -65.53
C MET A 377 22.04 -27.21 -66.29
N ILE A 378 23.10 -27.66 -65.60
CA ILE A 378 24.25 -28.26 -66.23
C ILE A 378 23.90 -29.75 -66.52
N ASN A 379 23.63 -30.13 -67.77
CA ASN A 379 23.33 -31.49 -68.11
C ASN A 379 24.63 -32.32 -68.22
N PRO A 380 25.02 -33.13 -67.22
CA PRO A 380 26.27 -33.86 -67.19
C PRO A 380 26.33 -34.91 -68.35
N HIS A 381 25.19 -35.47 -68.63
CA HIS A 381 25.10 -36.51 -69.65
C HIS A 381 25.38 -35.96 -71.07
N PHE A 382 24.89 -34.73 -71.35
CA PHE A 382 25.19 -34.11 -72.66
C PHE A 382 26.69 -33.79 -72.78
N LEU A 383 27.34 -33.34 -71.71
CA LEU A 383 28.77 -33.06 -71.73
C LEU A 383 29.59 -34.31 -71.97
N TYR A 384 29.30 -35.44 -71.30
CA TYR A 384 30.03 -36.69 -71.48
C TYR A 384 29.84 -37.25 -72.88
N ASN A 385 28.62 -37.22 -73.38
CA ASN A 385 28.32 -37.74 -74.75
C ASN A 385 29.04 -36.93 -75.83
N SER A 386 29.08 -35.58 -75.61
CA SER A 386 29.78 -34.71 -76.56
C SER A 386 31.28 -34.98 -76.57
N LEU A 387 31.91 -35.10 -75.40
CA LEU A 387 33.32 -35.48 -75.30
C LEU A 387 33.63 -36.87 -75.86
N SER A 388 32.78 -37.86 -75.59
CA SER A 388 32.91 -39.20 -76.12
C SER A 388 32.85 -39.22 -77.67
N ASN A 389 31.94 -38.41 -78.24
CA ASN A 389 31.84 -38.28 -79.69
C ASN A 389 33.10 -37.62 -80.32
N ILE A 390 33.67 -36.65 -79.68
CA ILE A 390 34.91 -35.97 -80.09
C ILE A 390 36.05 -37.01 -80.05
N LYS A 391 36.18 -37.78 -78.95
CA LYS A 391 37.18 -38.86 -78.82
C LYS A 391 37.12 -39.86 -79.96
N TRP A 392 35.94 -40.37 -80.29
CA TRP A 392 35.75 -41.29 -81.36
C TRP A 392 36.10 -40.74 -82.77
N LYS A 393 35.77 -39.45 -82.98
CA LYS A 393 36.16 -38.77 -84.24
C LYS A 393 37.68 -38.58 -84.34
N ALA A 394 38.34 -38.16 -83.22
CA ALA A 394 39.78 -38.04 -83.17
C ALA A 394 40.51 -39.36 -83.45
N LEU A 395 40.07 -40.46 -82.84
CA LEU A 395 40.63 -41.80 -83.05
C LEU A 395 40.52 -42.22 -84.49
N ARG A 396 39.38 -41.98 -85.18
CA ARG A 396 39.17 -42.26 -86.57
C ARG A 396 40.03 -41.44 -87.54
N SER A 397 40.42 -40.25 -87.12
CA SER A 397 41.26 -39.34 -87.91
C SER A 397 42.75 -39.59 -87.68
N GLY A 398 43.14 -40.57 -86.86
CA GLY A 398 44.54 -40.85 -86.54
C GLY A 398 45.20 -39.81 -85.66
N ASN A 399 44.41 -39.02 -84.89
CA ASN A 399 44.93 -38.02 -84.01
C ASN A 399 44.85 -38.50 -82.54
N ASP A 400 45.91 -39.19 -82.14
CA ASP A 400 45.97 -39.91 -80.86
C ASP A 400 45.98 -38.94 -79.70
N ASP A 401 46.64 -37.77 -79.81
CA ASP A 401 46.71 -36.74 -78.77
C ASP A 401 45.34 -36.13 -78.46
N ILE A 402 44.53 -35.76 -79.48
CA ILE A 402 43.18 -35.27 -79.30
C ILE A 402 42.28 -36.30 -78.68
N SER A 403 42.47 -37.59 -79.07
CA SER A 403 41.71 -38.70 -78.50
C SER A 403 42.03 -38.94 -77.02
N GLU A 404 43.33 -38.84 -76.62
CA GLU A 404 43.78 -38.96 -75.23
C GLU A 404 43.26 -37.81 -74.41
N ILE A 405 43.45 -36.53 -74.81
CA ILE A 405 42.98 -35.32 -74.11
C ILE A 405 41.47 -35.37 -73.90
N THR A 406 40.70 -35.69 -74.95
CA THR A 406 39.24 -35.76 -74.88
C THR A 406 38.77 -36.88 -73.91
N GLY A 407 39.45 -37.99 -73.87
CA GLY A 407 39.18 -39.11 -72.96
C GLY A 407 39.45 -38.75 -71.52
N LEU A 408 40.58 -38.06 -71.27
CA LEU A 408 40.93 -37.56 -69.95
C LEU A 408 39.97 -36.49 -69.49
N LEU A 409 39.55 -35.54 -70.36
CA LEU A 409 38.60 -34.53 -70.10
C LEU A 409 37.21 -35.09 -69.73
N ALA A 410 36.76 -36.11 -70.41
CA ALA A 410 35.52 -36.80 -70.06
C ALA A 410 35.60 -37.51 -68.70
N LYS A 411 36.78 -38.10 -68.36
CA LYS A 411 37.02 -38.66 -67.03
C LYS A 411 37.04 -37.59 -65.95
N PHE A 412 37.72 -36.48 -66.18
CA PHE A 412 37.81 -35.36 -65.31
C PHE A 412 36.43 -34.78 -64.97
N TYR A 413 35.62 -34.43 -65.97
CA TYR A 413 34.28 -33.85 -65.70
C TYR A 413 33.35 -34.85 -65.02
N ARG A 414 33.47 -36.18 -65.30
CA ARG A 414 32.66 -37.18 -64.60
C ARG A 414 32.96 -37.23 -63.12
N THR A 415 34.23 -37.17 -62.78
CA THR A 415 34.70 -37.18 -61.39
C THR A 415 34.36 -35.86 -60.71
N CYS A 416 34.52 -34.71 -61.39
CA CYS A 416 34.20 -33.38 -60.89
C CYS A 416 32.72 -33.23 -60.60
N LEU A 417 31.83 -33.67 -61.46
CA LEU A 417 30.39 -33.52 -61.26
C LEU A 417 29.83 -34.47 -60.20
N ASN A 418 30.53 -35.53 -59.86
CA ASN A 418 30.27 -36.49 -58.76
C ASN A 418 28.77 -36.70 -58.47
N ASN A 419 27.89 -36.63 -59.48
CA ASN A 419 26.43 -36.66 -59.36
C ASN A 419 25.88 -35.66 -58.31
N GLY A 420 26.57 -34.54 -58.03
CA GLY A 420 26.18 -33.53 -57.06
C GLY A 420 26.48 -33.92 -55.62
N GLN A 421 27.21 -34.97 -55.36
CA GLN A 421 27.58 -35.41 -54.02
C GLN A 421 28.77 -34.56 -53.49
N PRO A 422 28.70 -34.02 -52.27
CA PRO A 422 29.78 -33.18 -51.71
C PRO A 422 31.00 -33.99 -51.25
N LEU A 423 30.84 -35.31 -51.04
CA LEU A 423 31.88 -36.19 -50.56
C LEU A 423 32.39 -37.10 -51.68
N THR A 424 33.68 -37.38 -51.71
CA THR A 424 34.37 -38.31 -52.62
C THR A 424 35.35 -39.17 -51.82
N THR A 425 36.04 -40.09 -52.47
CA THR A 425 37.16 -40.87 -51.89
C THR A 425 38.49 -40.22 -52.27
N VAL A 426 39.54 -40.43 -51.46
CA VAL A 426 40.92 -40.07 -51.81
C VAL A 426 41.34 -40.61 -53.14
N ARG A 427 40.95 -41.90 -53.46
CA ARG A 427 41.17 -42.54 -54.73
C ARG A 427 40.61 -41.74 -55.92
N SER A 428 39.34 -41.30 -55.76
CA SER A 428 38.64 -40.57 -56.84
C SER A 428 39.23 -39.20 -57.06
N GLU A 429 39.59 -38.49 -55.95
CA GLU A 429 40.22 -37.17 -56.02
C GLU A 429 41.59 -37.24 -56.68
N LEU A 430 42.41 -38.27 -56.35
CA LEU A 430 43.72 -38.47 -56.96
C LEU A 430 43.61 -38.92 -58.46
N GLU A 431 42.60 -39.69 -58.78
CA GLU A 431 42.35 -40.03 -60.24
C GLU A 431 41.96 -38.74 -60.99
N ASN A 432 41.23 -37.84 -60.41
CA ASN A 432 40.89 -36.55 -60.99
C ASN A 432 42.14 -35.69 -61.21
N ILE A 433 42.98 -35.63 -60.19
CA ILE A 433 44.27 -34.94 -60.26
C ILE A 433 45.18 -35.53 -61.36
N LYS A 434 45.31 -36.86 -61.39
CA LYS A 434 46.13 -37.52 -62.44
C LYS A 434 45.60 -37.23 -63.84
N ALA A 435 44.27 -37.21 -64.01
CA ALA A 435 43.67 -36.85 -65.30
C ALA A 435 43.97 -35.38 -65.69
N TYR A 436 43.80 -34.45 -64.69
CA TYR A 436 44.09 -33.05 -64.91
C TYR A 436 45.56 -32.79 -65.24
N VAL A 437 46.49 -33.35 -64.47
CA VAL A 437 47.95 -33.21 -64.70
C VAL A 437 48.32 -33.77 -66.08
N ARG A 438 47.77 -34.92 -66.48
CA ARG A 438 48.06 -35.50 -67.79
C ARG A 438 47.53 -34.65 -68.94
N ILE A 439 46.35 -34.07 -68.82
CA ILE A 439 45.81 -33.07 -69.77
C ILE A 439 46.78 -31.90 -69.92
N GLN A 440 47.23 -31.35 -68.79
CA GLN A 440 48.18 -30.23 -68.82
C GLN A 440 49.50 -30.59 -69.46
N GLN A 441 50.04 -31.81 -69.18
CA GLN A 441 51.26 -32.32 -69.87
C GLN A 441 51.09 -32.38 -71.40
N LEU A 442 49.99 -32.95 -71.83
CA LEU A 442 49.71 -33.04 -73.26
C LEU A 442 49.47 -31.69 -73.96
N THR A 443 48.90 -30.75 -73.21
CA THR A 443 48.62 -29.40 -73.75
C THR A 443 49.88 -28.52 -73.84
N HIS A 444 50.87 -28.79 -72.98
CA HIS A 444 52.14 -28.07 -72.92
C HIS A 444 53.36 -28.87 -73.33
N ASP A 445 53.19 -29.74 -74.36
CA ASP A 445 54.24 -30.53 -74.98
C ASP A 445 55.14 -31.32 -74.00
N ASN A 446 54.57 -31.80 -72.88
CA ASN A 446 55.26 -32.49 -71.77
C ASN A 446 56.37 -31.60 -71.11
N GLY A 447 56.12 -30.26 -70.94
CA GLY A 447 57.05 -29.31 -70.37
C GLY A 447 57.34 -29.53 -68.91
N PHE A 448 56.64 -30.41 -68.21
CA PHE A 448 56.89 -30.76 -66.80
C PHE A 448 56.68 -32.24 -66.50
N ASP A 449 57.39 -32.78 -65.52
CA ASP A 449 57.27 -34.16 -65.02
C ASP A 449 56.44 -34.20 -63.74
N ALA A 450 55.66 -35.22 -63.53
CA ALA A 450 54.81 -35.44 -62.36
C ALA A 450 55.08 -36.76 -61.67
N GLU A 451 55.38 -36.71 -60.38
CA GLU A 451 55.66 -37.89 -59.56
C GLU A 451 54.53 -38.05 -58.49
N TYR A 452 54.13 -39.26 -58.21
CA TYR A 452 53.09 -39.61 -57.28
C TYR A 452 53.59 -40.62 -56.25
N ASP A 453 53.68 -40.20 -54.97
CA ASP A 453 54.05 -41.05 -53.87
C ASP A 453 52.86 -41.25 -52.94
N ILE A 454 52.06 -42.26 -53.17
CA ILE A 454 50.74 -42.42 -52.56
C ILE A 454 50.73 -43.69 -51.72
N GLU A 455 50.42 -43.55 -50.44
CA GLU A 455 50.20 -44.70 -49.56
C GLU A 455 48.82 -45.32 -49.83
N GLU A 456 48.80 -46.59 -50.29
CA GLU A 456 47.56 -47.28 -50.72
C GLU A 456 46.51 -47.38 -49.61
N SER A 457 46.94 -47.45 -48.34
CA SER A 457 46.04 -47.55 -47.19
C SER A 457 45.11 -46.34 -47.02
N GLN A 458 45.45 -45.22 -47.67
CA GLN A 458 44.72 -43.92 -47.54
C GLN A 458 43.65 -43.77 -48.65
N LEU A 459 43.67 -44.58 -49.70
CA LEU A 459 42.86 -44.37 -50.89
C LEU A 459 41.34 -44.45 -50.66
N ASP A 460 40.89 -45.25 -49.72
CA ASP A 460 39.44 -45.51 -49.49
C ASP A 460 38.82 -44.56 -48.41
N TYR A 461 39.60 -43.62 -47.86
CA TYR A 461 39.03 -42.62 -46.99
C TYR A 461 38.18 -41.60 -47.76
N ARG A 462 37.12 -41.13 -47.09
CA ARG A 462 36.23 -40.08 -47.62
C ARG A 462 36.81 -38.69 -47.35
N MET A 463 36.66 -37.84 -48.35
CA MET A 463 37.04 -36.43 -48.22
C MET A 463 36.05 -35.58 -49.01
N LEU A 464 36.05 -34.27 -48.73
CA LEU A 464 35.30 -33.33 -49.57
C LEU A 464 35.86 -33.29 -50.97
N ASN A 465 34.97 -33.20 -51.95
CA ASN A 465 35.34 -33.08 -53.37
C ASN A 465 36.07 -31.75 -53.64
N PHE A 466 37.01 -31.70 -54.56
CA PHE A 466 37.81 -30.53 -54.98
C PHE A 466 38.69 -29.92 -53.85
N MET A 467 39.25 -30.73 -52.96
CA MET A 467 40.19 -30.25 -51.95
C MET A 467 41.62 -30.15 -52.48
N LEU A 468 42.03 -31.06 -53.33
CA LEU A 468 43.40 -31.11 -53.91
C LEU A 468 43.51 -30.33 -55.21
N GLN A 469 42.46 -30.32 -56.02
CA GLN A 469 42.51 -29.78 -57.38
C GLN A 469 43.01 -28.28 -57.40
N PRO A 470 42.52 -27.35 -56.63
CA PRO A 470 43.01 -25.95 -56.68
C PRO A 470 44.49 -25.82 -56.29
N ILE A 471 44.98 -26.72 -55.40
CA ILE A 471 46.37 -26.74 -54.96
C ILE A 471 47.25 -27.25 -56.16
N VAL A 472 46.83 -28.30 -56.79
CA VAL A 472 47.58 -28.84 -57.97
C VAL A 472 47.48 -27.93 -59.18
N GLU A 473 46.33 -27.27 -59.40
CA GLU A 473 46.19 -26.26 -60.46
C GLU A 473 47.20 -25.11 -60.24
N ASN A 474 47.37 -24.62 -59.02
CA ASN A 474 48.37 -23.65 -58.73
C ASN A 474 49.80 -24.17 -58.93
N ALA A 475 50.08 -25.40 -58.51
CA ALA A 475 51.40 -26.00 -58.67
C ALA A 475 51.76 -26.18 -60.16
N VAL A 476 50.81 -26.63 -61.03
CA VAL A 476 51.01 -26.74 -62.45
C VAL A 476 51.24 -25.37 -63.08
N LYS A 477 50.41 -24.38 -62.76
CA LYS A 477 50.49 -23.03 -63.33
C LYS A 477 51.86 -22.37 -63.02
N HIS A 478 52.30 -22.48 -61.81
CA HIS A 478 53.57 -21.88 -61.37
C HIS A 478 54.78 -22.73 -61.74
N GLY A 479 54.63 -24.10 -61.87
CA GLY A 479 55.66 -24.96 -62.35
C GLY A 479 55.96 -24.78 -63.85
N LEU A 480 54.99 -24.29 -64.64
CA LEU A 480 55.17 -24.00 -66.10
C LEU A 480 55.82 -22.62 -66.33
N GLU A 481 55.80 -21.72 -65.37
CA GLU A 481 56.47 -20.39 -65.45
C GLU A 481 58.01 -20.53 -65.41
N TYR A 482 58.56 -21.74 -65.20
CA TYR A 482 59.99 -22.02 -65.04
C TYR A 482 60.69 -22.45 -66.33
N GLU A 483 60.14 -22.08 -67.46
CA GLU A 483 60.64 -22.50 -68.79
C GLU A 483 61.90 -21.73 -69.29
N GLU A 484 62.68 -21.05 -68.40
CA GLU A 484 63.90 -20.36 -68.84
C GLU A 484 65.15 -20.85 -68.08
N GLU A 485 65.97 -21.65 -68.74
CA GLU A 485 67.40 -21.86 -68.63
C GLU A 485 67.94 -23.21 -68.14
N ASP A 486 67.34 -23.96 -67.20
CA ASP A 486 67.92 -25.24 -66.76
C ASP A 486 66.89 -26.26 -66.16
N GLY A 487 66.05 -26.83 -66.98
CA GLY A 487 65.33 -28.06 -66.56
C GLY A 487 63.81 -28.01 -66.69
N LYS A 488 63.21 -29.18 -66.84
CA LYS A 488 61.76 -29.39 -66.89
C LYS A 488 61.12 -29.02 -65.53
N GLY A 489 59.93 -28.45 -65.58
CA GLY A 489 59.09 -28.28 -64.42
C GLY A 489 58.85 -29.63 -63.72
N HIS A 490 58.83 -29.64 -62.41
CA HIS A 490 58.60 -30.89 -61.64
C HIS A 490 57.52 -30.65 -60.58
N ILE A 491 56.57 -31.62 -60.53
CA ILE A 491 55.50 -31.61 -59.51
C ILE A 491 55.50 -32.98 -58.84
N ARG A 492 55.60 -32.99 -57.51
CA ARG A 492 55.48 -34.17 -56.69
C ARG A 492 54.22 -34.12 -55.84
N ILE A 493 53.40 -35.16 -55.87
CA ILE A 493 52.16 -35.25 -55.05
C ILE A 493 52.32 -36.45 -54.16
N GLU A 494 52.36 -36.17 -52.86
CA GLU A 494 52.46 -37.19 -51.79
C GLU A 494 51.17 -37.32 -51.05
N CYS A 495 50.78 -38.57 -50.63
CA CYS A 495 49.67 -38.83 -49.72
C CYS A 495 50.12 -39.81 -48.63
N ARG A 496 50.08 -39.41 -47.37
CA ARG A 496 50.51 -40.26 -46.25
C ARG A 496 49.46 -40.20 -45.11
N GLY A 497 49.40 -41.25 -44.31
CA GLY A 497 48.67 -41.25 -43.05
C GLY A 497 49.61 -40.80 -41.92
N GLU A 498 49.27 -39.72 -41.22
CA GLU A 498 50.01 -39.24 -40.05
C GLU A 498 49.02 -39.19 -38.84
N ASP A 499 49.15 -40.11 -37.90
CA ASP A 499 48.25 -40.26 -36.72
C ASP A 499 46.76 -40.30 -37.12
N GLU A 500 45.99 -39.30 -36.71
CA GLU A 500 44.55 -39.16 -37.01
C GLU A 500 44.28 -38.37 -38.30
N PHE A 501 45.32 -38.01 -39.07
CA PHE A 501 45.22 -37.16 -40.23
C PHE A 501 45.61 -37.90 -41.50
N ILE A 502 45.04 -37.46 -42.62
CA ILE A 502 45.52 -37.73 -43.97
C ILE A 502 46.25 -36.45 -44.39
N VAL A 503 47.49 -36.60 -44.80
CA VAL A 503 48.36 -35.50 -45.21
C VAL A 503 48.70 -35.64 -46.67
N PHE A 504 48.37 -34.59 -47.44
CA PHE A 504 48.79 -34.47 -48.86
C PHE A 504 49.86 -33.37 -48.92
N ARG A 505 50.92 -33.62 -49.64
CA ARG A 505 51.92 -32.62 -49.96
C ARG A 505 51.99 -32.46 -51.47
N VAL A 506 51.83 -31.24 -51.95
CA VAL A 506 51.98 -30.90 -53.38
C VAL A 506 53.19 -29.97 -53.43
N ILE A 507 54.24 -30.50 -54.12
CA ILE A 507 55.55 -29.85 -54.16
C ILE A 507 55.83 -29.52 -55.62
N ASN A 508 56.31 -28.31 -55.90
CA ASN A 508 56.72 -27.91 -57.24
C ASN A 508 57.99 -27.06 -57.22
N ASN A 509 58.79 -27.16 -58.27
CA ASN A 509 60.05 -26.40 -58.42
C ASN A 509 59.90 -25.00 -59.06
N GLY A 510 58.71 -24.51 -59.22
CA GLY A 510 58.39 -23.21 -59.81
C GLY A 510 58.59 -22.04 -58.87
N GLY A 511 59.83 -21.70 -58.54
CA GLY A 511 60.20 -20.48 -57.76
C GLY A 511 59.67 -20.39 -56.35
N ALA A 512 60.38 -19.66 -55.49
CA ALA A 512 59.99 -19.46 -54.09
C ALA A 512 58.77 -18.52 -53.97
N ILE A 513 57.75 -18.99 -53.29
CA ILE A 513 56.54 -18.21 -53.03
C ILE A 513 56.76 -17.21 -51.89
N ASP A 514 56.09 -16.07 -51.96
CA ASP A 514 55.96 -15.14 -50.83
C ASP A 514 54.95 -15.67 -49.85
N LEU A 515 55.42 -16.30 -48.75
CA LEU A 515 54.59 -16.88 -47.71
C LEU A 515 53.65 -15.88 -47.04
N GLN A 516 54.03 -14.59 -46.97
CA GLN A 516 53.17 -13.55 -46.37
C GLN A 516 51.98 -13.26 -47.27
N LYS A 517 52.22 -13.15 -48.59
CA LYS A 517 51.18 -12.93 -49.59
C LYS A 517 50.23 -14.12 -49.71
N VAL A 518 50.73 -15.33 -49.61
CA VAL A 518 49.89 -16.55 -49.62
C VAL A 518 49.03 -16.57 -48.36
N ALA A 519 49.55 -16.25 -47.14
CA ALA A 519 48.78 -16.22 -45.93
C ALA A 519 47.68 -15.15 -45.95
N GLU A 520 47.88 -14.02 -46.67
CA GLU A 520 46.84 -13.02 -46.89
C GLU A 520 45.75 -13.51 -47.83
N VAL A 521 46.10 -14.18 -48.90
CA VAL A 521 45.15 -14.78 -49.85
C VAL A 521 44.30 -15.89 -49.18
N MET A 522 44.88 -16.64 -48.25
CA MET A 522 44.15 -17.69 -47.48
C MET A 522 43.09 -17.10 -46.53
N ARG A 523 43.17 -15.84 -46.15
CA ARG A 523 42.26 -15.18 -45.19
C ARG A 523 41.31 -14.16 -45.79
N THR A 524 41.57 -13.66 -46.99
CA THR A 524 40.84 -12.56 -47.60
C THR A 524 39.96 -13.04 -48.77
N PRO A 525 38.61 -12.89 -48.66
CA PRO A 525 37.71 -13.21 -49.77
C PRO A 525 38.01 -12.31 -50.99
N GLY A 526 38.06 -12.92 -52.18
CA GLY A 526 38.16 -12.16 -53.44
C GLY A 526 39.50 -12.20 -54.17
N THR A 527 40.59 -12.58 -53.53
CA THR A 527 41.91 -12.80 -54.17
C THR A 527 42.29 -14.26 -53.99
N GLY A 528 42.35 -15.06 -55.09
CA GLY A 528 42.69 -16.47 -55.01
C GLY A 528 41.53 -17.38 -54.57
N TYR A 529 40.42 -17.31 -55.26
CA TYR A 529 39.16 -18.04 -54.92
C TYR A 529 39.33 -19.53 -54.58
N GLY A 530 40.28 -20.23 -55.22
CA GLY A 530 40.48 -21.66 -54.98
C GLY A 530 41.06 -21.97 -53.59
N ILE A 531 42.11 -21.29 -53.18
CA ILE A 531 42.80 -21.54 -51.92
C ILE A 531 41.97 -21.04 -50.72
N TYR A 532 41.34 -19.87 -50.81
CA TYR A 532 40.45 -19.32 -49.78
C TYR A 532 39.30 -20.33 -49.52
N ASN A 533 38.60 -20.79 -50.54
CA ASN A 533 37.51 -21.77 -50.43
C ASN A 533 37.93 -23.07 -49.78
N ILE A 534 39.16 -23.55 -50.07
CA ILE A 534 39.70 -24.75 -49.40
C ILE A 534 39.82 -24.49 -47.90
N CYS A 535 40.39 -23.36 -47.48
CA CYS A 535 40.57 -23.04 -46.08
C CYS A 535 39.24 -22.91 -45.34
N GLU A 536 38.24 -22.22 -45.91
CA GLU A 536 36.89 -22.09 -45.35
C GLU A 536 36.20 -23.47 -45.22
N ARG A 537 36.31 -24.33 -46.25
CA ARG A 537 35.74 -25.69 -46.21
C ARG A 537 36.43 -26.59 -45.19
N ILE A 538 37.76 -26.45 -44.96
CA ILE A 538 38.47 -27.19 -43.94
C ILE A 538 37.94 -26.78 -42.55
N GLU A 539 37.79 -25.47 -42.30
CA GLU A 539 37.30 -24.94 -41.02
C GLU A 539 35.89 -25.44 -40.71
N LEU A 540 34.98 -25.42 -41.70
CA LEU A 540 33.59 -25.84 -41.55
C LEU A 540 33.41 -27.36 -41.34
N TYR A 541 34.23 -28.20 -41.95
CA TYR A 541 33.95 -29.64 -42.03
C TYR A 541 34.96 -30.53 -41.29
N TYR A 542 36.21 -30.10 -41.09
CA TYR A 542 37.26 -30.94 -40.50
C TYR A 542 37.70 -30.52 -39.09
N GLY A 543 37.28 -29.37 -38.59
CA GLY A 543 37.57 -28.92 -37.24
C GLY A 543 39.06 -28.63 -36.96
N SER A 544 39.35 -28.57 -35.67
CA SER A 544 40.68 -28.16 -35.17
C SER A 544 41.78 -29.17 -35.54
N GLY A 545 42.96 -28.69 -35.96
CA GLY A 545 44.13 -29.50 -36.34
C GLY A 545 44.22 -29.77 -37.84
N SER A 546 43.14 -29.56 -38.61
CA SER A 546 43.16 -29.59 -40.08
C SER A 546 43.51 -28.23 -40.64
N GLY A 547 44.14 -28.20 -41.83
CA GLY A 547 44.54 -26.93 -42.43
C GLY A 547 45.32 -27.07 -43.71
N LEU A 548 45.55 -25.97 -44.40
CA LEU A 548 46.44 -25.85 -45.51
C LEU A 548 47.67 -25.05 -45.06
N PHE A 549 48.87 -25.60 -45.24
CA PHE A 549 50.12 -25.04 -44.73
C PHE A 549 51.13 -24.86 -45.88
N PRO A 550 51.36 -23.66 -46.37
CA PRO A 550 52.40 -23.38 -47.35
C PRO A 550 53.78 -23.38 -46.68
N SER A 551 54.79 -23.96 -47.35
CA SER A 551 56.19 -23.98 -46.89
C SER A 551 57.13 -24.00 -48.09
N ILE A 552 58.41 -23.84 -47.82
CA ILE A 552 59.51 -23.99 -48.82
C ILE A 552 60.36 -25.15 -48.32
N THR A 553 60.67 -26.11 -49.22
CA THR A 553 61.51 -27.27 -48.89
C THR A 553 62.98 -26.84 -48.73
N GLU A 554 63.82 -27.76 -48.20
CA GLU A 554 65.28 -27.53 -48.07
C GLU A 554 65.95 -27.29 -49.44
N ASP A 555 65.40 -27.82 -50.50
CA ASP A 555 65.87 -27.69 -51.89
C ASP A 555 65.30 -26.39 -52.55
N GLY A 556 64.55 -25.56 -51.81
CA GLY A 556 64.01 -24.28 -52.33
C GLY A 556 62.70 -24.42 -53.08
N GLU A 557 62.08 -25.59 -53.13
CA GLU A 557 60.82 -25.85 -53.84
C GLU A 557 59.60 -25.39 -53.02
N THR A 558 58.53 -24.99 -53.67
CA THR A 558 57.26 -24.63 -53.05
C THR A 558 56.52 -25.89 -52.65
N CYS A 559 56.07 -26.00 -51.38
CA CYS A 559 55.30 -27.08 -50.85
C CYS A 559 53.99 -26.60 -50.19
N PHE A 560 52.84 -27.13 -50.62
CA PHE A 560 51.56 -26.96 -49.93
C PHE A 560 51.22 -28.26 -49.24
N THR A 561 51.12 -28.22 -47.91
CA THR A 561 50.69 -29.38 -47.09
C THR A 561 49.22 -29.21 -46.72
N LEU A 562 48.35 -30.08 -47.23
CA LEU A 562 46.95 -30.18 -46.85
C LEU A 562 46.81 -31.30 -45.82
N LYS A 563 46.41 -30.94 -44.61
CA LYS A 563 46.22 -31.84 -43.49
C LYS A 563 44.73 -31.95 -43.17
N LEU A 564 44.14 -33.12 -43.25
CA LEU A 564 42.71 -33.38 -43.05
C LEU A 564 42.50 -34.43 -41.98
N ASN A 565 41.66 -34.14 -40.96
CA ASN A 565 41.29 -35.12 -39.95
C ASN A 565 40.40 -36.20 -40.55
N ARG A 566 40.61 -37.49 -40.13
CA ARG A 566 39.86 -38.68 -40.58
C ARG A 566 38.43 -38.75 -40.02
N THR A 567 37.82 -37.64 -39.61
CA THR A 567 36.48 -37.57 -39.00
C THR A 567 35.34 -37.96 -39.96
N LEU A 568 35.56 -37.92 -41.25
CA LEU A 568 34.59 -38.39 -42.24
C LEU A 568 34.77 -39.90 -42.44
N GLU A 569 34.03 -40.70 -41.63
CA GLU A 569 34.18 -42.16 -41.54
C GLU A 569 34.16 -42.89 -42.93
N LYS A 570 34.86 -44.00 -42.97
CA LYS A 570 34.75 -44.95 -44.09
C LYS A 570 33.29 -45.38 -44.29
N GLU A 571 32.74 -45.33 -45.47
CA GLU A 571 31.54 -46.10 -45.73
C GLU A 571 31.85 -47.57 -45.51
N THR A 572 31.27 -48.19 -44.51
CA THR A 572 31.07 -49.64 -44.49
C THR A 572 30.20 -49.99 -45.69
N PRO A 573 30.59 -50.95 -46.55
CA PRO A 573 29.71 -51.35 -47.61
C PRO A 573 28.41 -51.88 -47.00
N THR A 574 27.31 -51.17 -47.25
CA THR A 574 25.99 -51.72 -46.96
C THR A 574 25.85 -52.93 -47.93
N GLU A 575 25.90 -54.15 -47.38
CA GLU A 575 25.52 -55.37 -48.13
C GLU A 575 24.10 -55.16 -48.65
N ALA A 576 23.91 -55.51 -49.91
CA ALA A 576 22.75 -55.37 -50.77
C ALA A 576 21.46 -55.99 -50.23
#